data_e6225af26b4c811b9ee622dff71b5b1c
#
_entry.id   e6225af26b4c811b9ee622dff71b5b1c
#
_cell.length_a   1.000
_cell.length_b   1.000
_cell.length_c   1.000
_cell.angle_alpha   90.00
_cell.angle_beta   90.00
_cell.angle_gamma   90.00
#
_symmetry.space_group_name_H-M   'P 1'
#
loop_
_entity.id
_entity.type
_entity.pdbx_description
1 polymer ?
#
loop_
_entity_poly.entity_id
_entity_poly.type
_entity_poly.pdbx_seq_one_letter_code
_entity_poly.pdbx_strand_id
1 'polypeptide(L)'
;MGRMLVELGNITEREHNQNVRSSSKAGKSSFAYAWSLDSSEEERARGVTIDVAHDTFRTKHTLFHLLDAPGHKDFVPNMISGAAQADAGLLVVDSITGEFEAGYSPQGQTREHATLLRSLGLQQ
;
A
#
# COMPACT_ATOMS: atom_id res chain seq x y z
N MET A 1 -3.89 -3.75 -0.53
CA MET A 1 -3.05 -4.65 0.33
C MET A 1 -3.81 -5.11 1.57
N GLY A 2 -4.33 -4.24 2.44
CA GLY A 2 -4.97 -4.66 3.70
C GLY A 2 -6.07 -5.71 3.58
N ARG A 3 -6.92 -5.65 2.54
CA ARG A 3 -7.92 -6.72 2.31
C ARG A 3 -7.27 -8.08 2.03
N MET A 4 -6.19 -8.12 1.26
CA MET A 4 -5.45 -9.35 1.00
C MET A 4 -4.91 -9.97 2.29
N LEU A 5 -4.37 -9.15 3.20
CA LEU A 5 -3.87 -9.62 4.50
C LEU A 5 -4.99 -10.19 5.39
N VAL A 6 -6.17 -9.60 5.36
CA VAL A 6 -7.36 -10.14 6.05
C VAL A 6 -7.77 -11.50 5.46
N GLU A 7 -7.88 -11.60 4.14
CA GLU A 7 -8.26 -12.85 3.44
C GLU A 7 -7.22 -13.98 3.63
N LEU A 8 -5.95 -13.62 3.79
CA LEU A 8 -4.87 -14.57 4.11
C LEU A 8 -4.78 -14.93 5.59
N GLY A 9 -5.62 -14.32 6.45
CA GLY A 9 -5.66 -14.58 7.89
C GLY A 9 -4.52 -13.94 8.68
N ASN A 10 -3.73 -13.06 8.08
CA ASN A 10 -2.66 -12.32 8.76
C ASN A 10 -3.21 -11.24 9.71
N ILE A 11 -4.35 -10.67 9.36
CA ILE A 11 -5.08 -9.71 10.18
C ILE A 11 -6.32 -10.40 10.71
N THR A 12 -6.46 -10.44 12.03
CA THR A 12 -7.63 -11.08 12.65
C THR A 12 -8.90 -10.27 12.40
N GLU A 13 -10.06 -10.94 12.36
CA GLU A 13 -11.37 -10.26 12.26
C GLU A 13 -11.57 -9.22 13.38
N ARG A 14 -11.01 -9.47 14.56
CA ARG A 14 -11.07 -8.55 15.69
C ARG A 14 -10.33 -7.25 15.40
N GLU A 15 -9.11 -7.34 14.89
CA GLU A 15 -8.29 -6.18 14.50
C GLU A 15 -8.94 -5.43 13.36
N HIS A 16 -9.42 -6.13 12.34
CA HIS A 16 -10.15 -5.51 11.24
C HIS A 16 -11.39 -4.76 11.73
N ASN A 17 -12.21 -5.38 12.58
CA ASN A 17 -13.40 -4.75 13.16
C ASN A 17 -13.05 -3.53 14.04
N GLN A 18 -11.89 -3.55 14.73
CA GLN A 18 -11.41 -2.41 15.47
C GLN A 18 -11.04 -1.26 14.52
N ASN A 19 -10.34 -1.55 13.44
CA ASN A 19 -9.99 -0.56 12.40
C ASN A 19 -11.24 0.04 11.74
N VAL A 20 -12.25 -0.77 11.43
CA VAL A 20 -13.54 -0.31 10.91
C VAL A 20 -14.21 0.67 11.88
N ARG A 21 -14.27 0.35 13.17
CA ARG A 21 -14.87 1.22 14.19
C ARG A 21 -14.10 2.52 14.36
N SER A 22 -12.78 2.43 14.41
CA SER A 22 -11.91 3.60 14.62
C SER A 22 -11.90 4.52 13.40
N SER A 23 -11.81 3.98 12.18
CA SER A 23 -11.86 4.75 10.94
C SER A 23 -13.24 5.41 10.73
N SER A 24 -14.33 4.72 11.10
CA SER A 24 -15.69 5.29 11.04
C SER A 24 -15.86 6.45 12.01
N LYS A 25 -15.33 6.35 13.25
CA LYS A 25 -15.33 7.45 14.21
C LYS A 25 -14.55 8.67 13.72
N ALA A 26 -13.48 8.45 12.95
CA ALA A 26 -12.67 9.51 12.35
C ALA A 26 -13.26 10.03 11.02
N GLY A 27 -14.44 9.57 10.59
CA GLY A 27 -15.06 9.96 9.32
C GLY A 27 -14.36 9.37 8.08
N LYS A 28 -13.55 8.32 8.25
CA LYS A 28 -12.71 7.70 7.22
C LYS A 28 -12.98 6.20 7.08
N SER A 29 -14.24 5.79 7.02
CA SER A 29 -14.64 4.38 6.98
C SER A 29 -14.06 3.58 5.81
N SER A 30 -13.83 4.22 4.65
CA SER A 30 -13.22 3.62 3.47
C SER A 30 -11.75 3.22 3.67
N PHE A 31 -11.07 3.78 4.69
CA PHE A 31 -9.65 3.53 4.98
C PHE A 31 -9.42 2.39 5.99
N ALA A 32 -10.47 1.68 6.41
CA ALA A 32 -10.34 0.62 7.42
C ALA A 32 -9.31 -0.46 7.06
N TYR A 33 -9.19 -0.81 5.80
CA TYR A 33 -8.17 -1.74 5.31
C TYR A 33 -6.76 -1.14 5.26
N ALA A 34 -6.64 0.15 4.91
CA ALA A 34 -5.34 0.84 4.89
C ALA A 34 -4.76 0.97 6.31
N TRP A 35 -5.62 1.20 7.30
CA TRP A 35 -5.23 1.31 8.71
C TRP A 35 -4.60 0.05 9.31
N SER A 36 -4.65 -1.05 8.60
CA SER A 36 -3.94 -2.27 8.99
C SER A 36 -2.43 -2.18 8.73
N LEU A 37 -2.02 -1.33 7.80
CA LEU A 37 -0.62 -1.07 7.44
C LEU A 37 -0.16 0.30 7.93
N ASP A 38 -1.04 1.32 7.85
CA ASP A 38 -0.77 2.67 8.33
C ASP A 38 -0.74 2.68 9.87
N SER A 39 0.47 2.65 10.44
CA SER A 39 0.67 2.52 11.88
C SER A 39 0.65 3.85 12.62
N SER A 40 1.03 4.96 11.96
CA SER A 40 1.12 6.28 12.58
C SER A 40 -0.21 7.04 12.57
N GLU A 41 -0.40 7.90 13.58
CA GLU A 41 -1.56 8.80 13.62
C GLU A 41 -1.55 9.80 12.47
N GLU A 42 -0.37 10.22 12.03
CA GLU A 42 -0.18 11.16 10.94
C GLU A 42 -0.63 10.55 9.59
N GLU A 43 -0.23 9.32 9.28
CA GLU A 43 -0.67 8.58 8.09
C GLU A 43 -2.19 8.42 8.09
N ARG A 44 -2.76 8.00 9.21
CA ARG A 44 -4.22 7.85 9.38
C ARG A 44 -4.95 9.19 9.24
N ALA A 45 -4.36 10.28 9.75
CA ALA A 45 -4.94 11.62 9.62
C ALA A 45 -4.87 12.15 8.20
N ARG A 46 -3.77 11.92 7.49
CA ARG A 46 -3.62 12.33 6.09
C ARG A 46 -4.31 11.38 5.11
N GLY A 47 -4.42 10.09 5.44
CA GLY A 47 -4.93 9.04 4.56
C GLY A 47 -3.94 8.65 3.47
N VAL A 48 -2.64 8.80 3.77
CA VAL A 48 -1.54 8.43 2.87
C VAL A 48 -0.44 7.75 3.68
N THR A 49 0.18 6.72 3.12
CA THR A 49 1.37 6.08 3.68
C THR A 49 2.57 7.03 3.52
N ILE A 50 3.34 7.22 4.58
CA ILE A 50 4.52 8.10 4.60
C ILE A 50 5.79 7.27 4.58
N ASP A 51 5.88 6.30 5.47
CA ASP A 51 7.02 5.42 5.61
C ASP A 51 6.72 4.02 5.03
N VAL A 52 7.79 3.26 4.77
CA VAL A 52 7.64 1.87 4.31
C VAL A 52 7.15 1.01 5.47
N ALA A 53 5.94 0.50 5.36
CA ALA A 53 5.43 -0.47 6.32
C ALA A 53 5.93 -1.87 6.00
N HIS A 54 6.34 -2.59 7.03
CA HIS A 54 6.85 -3.96 6.94
C HIS A 54 5.86 -4.93 7.55
N ASP A 55 5.46 -5.94 6.79
CA ASP A 55 4.62 -7.03 7.27
C ASP A 55 5.10 -8.36 6.65
N THR A 56 4.55 -9.47 7.11
CA THR A 56 4.84 -10.79 6.55
C THR A 56 3.54 -11.55 6.37
N PHE A 57 3.40 -12.26 5.26
CA PHE A 57 2.31 -13.20 5.08
C PHE A 57 2.79 -14.50 4.48
N ARG A 58 2.06 -15.57 4.73
CA ARG A 58 2.39 -16.90 4.26
C ARG A 58 1.29 -17.45 3.37
N THR A 59 1.69 -17.95 2.22
CA THR A 59 0.85 -18.82 1.39
C THR A 59 1.15 -20.29 1.73
N LYS A 60 0.50 -21.21 1.05
CA LYS A 60 0.75 -22.65 1.22
C LYS A 60 2.22 -23.05 1.03
N HIS A 61 2.95 -22.35 0.18
CA HIS A 61 4.30 -22.75 -0.26
C HIS A 61 5.39 -21.72 0.04
N THR A 62 5.04 -20.44 0.30
CA THR A 62 6.02 -19.35 0.34
C THR A 62 5.68 -18.39 1.47
N LEU A 63 6.72 -17.93 2.16
CA LEU A 63 6.68 -16.80 3.09
C LEU A 63 7.07 -15.54 2.32
N PHE A 64 6.23 -14.52 2.41
CA PHE A 64 6.47 -13.22 1.79
C PHE A 64 6.75 -12.17 2.85
N HIS A 65 7.76 -11.36 2.62
CA HIS A 65 7.98 -10.11 3.33
C HIS A 65 7.36 -9.00 2.50
N LEU A 66 6.33 -8.36 3.04
CA LEU A 66 5.62 -7.26 2.39
C LEU A 66 6.27 -5.94 2.78
N LEU A 67 6.61 -5.15 1.79
CA LEU A 67 7.05 -3.77 1.92
C LEU A 67 5.97 -2.89 1.29
N ASP A 68 5.11 -2.29 2.12
CA ASP A 68 4.07 -1.36 1.64
C ASP A 68 4.67 0.04 1.58
N ALA A 69 5.00 0.47 0.37
CA ALA A 69 5.69 1.72 0.11
C ALA A 69 4.72 2.85 -0.22
N PRO A 70 5.04 4.11 0.18
CA PRO A 70 4.20 5.25 -0.12
C PRO A 70 3.95 5.43 -1.62
N GLY A 71 2.70 5.77 -1.97
CA GLY A 71 2.32 6.10 -3.34
C GLY A 71 2.26 7.60 -3.64
N HIS A 72 2.32 8.47 -2.61
CA HIS A 72 2.22 9.91 -2.79
C HIS A 72 3.55 10.52 -3.26
N LYS A 73 3.48 11.46 -4.20
CA LYS A 73 4.66 12.12 -4.82
C LYS A 73 5.65 12.72 -3.82
N ASP A 74 5.16 13.23 -2.70
CA ASP A 74 6.00 13.85 -1.68
C ASP A 74 6.89 12.83 -0.94
N PHE A 75 6.57 11.54 -1.04
CA PHE A 75 7.26 10.44 -0.36
C PHE A 75 7.98 9.49 -1.33
N VAL A 76 8.23 9.89 -2.56
CA VAL A 76 8.98 9.10 -3.56
C VAL A 76 10.35 8.61 -3.04
N PRO A 77 11.14 9.37 -2.25
CA PRO A 77 12.38 8.83 -1.67
C PRO A 77 12.15 7.60 -0.79
N ASN A 78 11.09 7.58 0.02
CA ASN A 78 10.74 6.43 0.87
C ASN A 78 10.27 5.25 0.01
N MET A 79 9.49 5.50 -1.05
CA MET A 79 9.10 4.50 -2.04
C MET A 79 10.33 3.85 -2.71
N ILE A 80 11.30 4.64 -3.13
CA ILE A 80 12.55 4.14 -3.74
C ILE A 80 13.33 3.28 -2.73
N SER A 81 13.42 3.71 -1.48
CA SER A 81 14.08 2.95 -0.42
C SER A 81 13.42 1.59 -0.18
N GLY A 82 12.10 1.53 -0.16
CA GLY A 82 11.36 0.26 -0.05
C GLY A 82 11.56 -0.62 -1.28
N ALA A 83 11.40 -0.06 -2.46
CA ALA A 83 11.53 -0.78 -3.73
C ALA A 83 12.94 -1.37 -3.93
N ALA A 84 14.00 -0.67 -3.51
CA ALA A 84 15.37 -1.15 -3.62
C ALA A 84 15.67 -2.41 -2.77
N GLN A 85 14.81 -2.74 -1.81
CA GLN A 85 14.95 -3.91 -0.95
C GLN A 85 14.09 -5.10 -1.42
N ALA A 86 13.26 -4.90 -2.43
CA ALA A 86 12.29 -5.90 -2.88
C ALA A 86 12.83 -6.76 -4.03
N ASP A 87 12.41 -8.03 -4.07
CA ASP A 87 12.71 -8.95 -5.17
C ASP A 87 11.69 -8.82 -6.31
N ALA A 88 10.45 -8.43 -5.97
CA ALA A 88 9.35 -8.24 -6.92
C ALA A 88 8.48 -7.06 -6.51
N GLY A 89 7.79 -6.45 -7.47
CA GLY A 89 6.90 -5.32 -7.24
C GLY A 89 5.45 -5.62 -7.59
N LEU A 90 4.53 -5.32 -6.68
CA LEU A 90 3.09 -5.37 -6.92
C LEU A 90 2.56 -3.95 -7.09
N LEU A 91 2.26 -3.57 -8.32
CA LEU A 91 1.68 -2.27 -8.62
C LEU A 91 0.16 -2.32 -8.43
N VAL A 92 -0.33 -1.61 -7.41
CA VAL A 92 -1.77 -1.47 -7.15
C VAL A 92 -2.28 -0.24 -7.89
N VAL A 93 -3.27 -0.43 -8.74
CA VAL A 93 -3.79 0.60 -9.64
C VAL A 93 -5.28 0.82 -9.38
N ASP A 94 -5.71 2.07 -9.34
CA ASP A 94 -7.14 2.39 -9.32
C ASP A 94 -7.76 2.06 -10.69
N SER A 95 -8.84 1.30 -10.67
CA SER A 95 -9.56 0.86 -11.87
C SER A 95 -10.83 1.68 -12.15
N ILE A 96 -11.10 2.72 -11.37
CA ILE A 96 -12.23 3.61 -11.59
C ILE A 96 -11.97 4.42 -12.87
N THR A 97 -13.00 4.55 -13.71
CA THR A 97 -12.93 5.36 -14.93
C THR A 97 -12.54 6.80 -14.60
N GLY A 98 -11.51 7.31 -15.26
CA GLY A 98 -10.92 8.62 -15.03
C GLY A 98 -9.73 8.60 -14.07
N GLU A 99 -9.76 7.79 -13.02
CA GLU A 99 -8.65 7.66 -12.06
C GLU A 99 -7.49 6.84 -12.63
N PHE A 100 -7.80 5.75 -13.34
CA PHE A 100 -6.79 4.97 -14.06
C PHE A 100 -6.05 5.84 -15.08
N GLU A 101 -6.79 6.54 -15.93
CA GLU A 101 -6.22 7.40 -16.98
C GLU A 101 -5.39 8.54 -16.39
N ALA A 102 -5.87 9.15 -15.31
CA ALA A 102 -5.13 10.20 -14.59
C ALA A 102 -3.80 9.65 -14.03
N GLY A 103 -3.84 8.50 -13.34
CA GLY A 103 -2.65 7.86 -12.77
C GLY A 103 -1.65 7.39 -13.82
N TYR A 104 -2.10 7.00 -15.02
CA TYR A 104 -1.25 6.52 -16.11
C TYR A 104 -0.87 7.59 -17.14
N SER A 105 -1.33 8.84 -16.95
CA SER A 105 -0.94 9.99 -17.78
C SER A 105 0.58 10.24 -17.72
N PRO A 106 1.15 11.07 -18.63
CA PRO A 106 2.58 11.39 -18.61
C PRO A 106 3.11 11.95 -17.27
N GLN A 107 2.25 12.62 -16.49
CA GLN A 107 2.56 13.16 -15.16
C GLN A 107 1.92 12.33 -14.03
N GLY A 108 1.32 11.19 -14.36
CA GLY A 108 0.62 10.33 -13.41
C GLY A 108 1.57 9.49 -12.57
N GLN A 109 1.23 9.35 -11.29
CA GLN A 109 2.05 8.63 -10.32
C GLN A 109 2.15 7.13 -10.59
N THR A 110 1.11 6.49 -11.10
CA THR A 110 1.13 5.07 -11.46
C THR A 110 2.22 4.79 -12.50
N ARG A 111 2.31 5.64 -13.53
CA ARG A 111 3.33 5.53 -14.57
C ARG A 111 4.72 5.83 -14.04
N GLU A 112 4.85 6.82 -13.19
CA GLU A 112 6.12 7.17 -12.54
C GLU A 112 6.65 6.01 -11.69
N HIS A 113 5.82 5.43 -10.84
CA HIS A 113 6.19 4.31 -10.00
C HIS A 113 6.56 3.06 -10.82
N ALA A 114 5.80 2.72 -11.86
CA ALA A 114 6.14 1.61 -12.75
C ALA A 114 7.51 1.82 -13.41
N THR A 115 7.83 3.04 -13.82
CA THR A 115 9.12 3.39 -14.40
C THR A 115 10.25 3.29 -13.39
N LEU A 116 10.04 3.80 -12.17
CA LEU A 116 11.01 3.71 -11.08
C LEU A 116 11.30 2.26 -10.68
N LEU A 117 10.28 1.44 -10.48
CA LEU A 117 10.43 0.01 -10.15
C LEU A 117 11.28 -0.71 -11.19
N ARG A 118 10.99 -0.48 -12.47
CA ARG A 118 11.77 -1.05 -13.58
C ARG A 118 13.22 -0.56 -13.57
N SER A 119 13.45 0.73 -13.30
CA SER A 119 14.79 1.32 -13.25
C SER A 119 15.62 0.81 -12.09
N LEU A 120 14.96 0.42 -10.99
CA LEU A 120 15.59 -0.23 -9.82
C LEU A 120 15.89 -1.72 -10.04
N GLY A 121 15.55 -2.27 -11.21
CA GLY A 121 15.84 -3.65 -11.56
C GLY A 121 14.75 -4.65 -11.21
N LEU A 122 13.61 -4.21 -10.71
CA LEU A 122 12.44 -5.06 -10.48
C LEU A 122 11.82 -5.42 -11.84
N GLN A 123 11.97 -6.68 -12.22
CA GLN A 123 11.48 -7.20 -13.51
C GLN A 123 10.15 -7.97 -13.38
N GLN A 124 9.71 -8.21 -12.17
CA GLN A 124 8.46 -8.92 -11.84
C GLN A 124 7.69 -8.14 -10.78
#